data_07b2c703a7aed7e822b5d4aa8fbf754a
#
_entry.id   07b2c703a7aed7e822b5d4aa8fbf754a
#
_cell.length_a   1.000
_cell.length_b   1.000
_cell.length_c   1.000
_cell.angle_alpha   90.00
_cell.angle_beta   90.00
_cell.angle_gamma   90.00
#
_symmetry.space_group_name_H-M   'P 1'
#
loop_
_entity.id
_entity.type
_entity.pdbx_description
1 polymer ?
#
loop_
_entity_poly.entity_id
_entity_poly.type
_entity_poly.pdbx_seq_one_letter_code
_entity_poly.pdbx_strand_id
1 'polypeptide(L)'
;MKKTLLGLITVGFLFVLNTASVQAQSIEDLLNNAMSMHEKGDLKGLESALSLSSSKLESEAKESKGDFKDKLTSSLGGLKALIPLAGQGQVKKDGLQKVINTVRLLLGANRLSGMLGGGNLLGNVAGLKGNLGLMQLGMSALGGQSSNQLGSLISSAMGGIGQLERGGVAAKTAEPAVRKQLGGVLDFVKKAI
;
A
#
# COMPACT_ATOMS: atom_id res chain seq x y z
N MET A 1 53.23 -39.97 11.65
CA MET A 1 52.23 -40.04 10.60
C MET A 1 50.87 -39.84 11.27
N LYS A 2 50.32 -38.64 11.29
CA LYS A 2 48.95 -38.39 11.76
C LYS A 2 48.25 -37.54 10.70
N LYS A 3 47.31 -38.15 9.98
CA LYS A 3 46.46 -37.51 8.96
C LYS A 3 45.33 -36.79 9.66
N THR A 4 45.31 -35.47 9.63
CA THR A 4 44.18 -34.64 10.05
C THR A 4 43.22 -34.53 8.90
N LEU A 5 42.05 -35.13 9.08
CA LEU A 5 40.91 -35.04 8.17
C LEU A 5 40.22 -33.71 8.39
N LEU A 6 40.29 -32.80 7.42
CA LEU A 6 39.61 -31.52 7.43
C LEU A 6 38.16 -31.77 6.99
N GLY A 7 37.23 -31.76 7.93
CA GLY A 7 35.79 -31.86 7.66
C GLY A 7 35.25 -30.58 7.05
N LEU A 8 34.92 -30.65 5.77
CA LEU A 8 34.20 -29.58 5.04
C LEU A 8 32.72 -29.61 5.43
N ILE A 9 32.31 -28.71 6.33
CA ILE A 9 30.91 -28.53 6.66
C ILE A 9 30.32 -27.67 5.54
N THR A 10 29.74 -28.30 4.54
CA THR A 10 28.84 -27.67 3.56
C THR A 10 27.51 -27.41 4.26
N VAL A 11 27.33 -26.20 4.78
CA VAL A 11 26.01 -25.71 5.17
C VAL A 11 25.21 -25.51 3.89
N GLY A 12 24.48 -26.55 3.52
CA GLY A 12 23.47 -26.47 2.45
C GLY A 12 22.34 -25.57 2.90
N PHE A 13 22.39 -24.32 2.47
CA PHE A 13 21.29 -23.38 2.58
C PHE A 13 20.21 -23.85 1.61
N LEU A 14 19.29 -24.68 2.10
CA LEU A 14 18.07 -25.04 1.39
C LEU A 14 17.21 -23.78 1.28
N PHE A 15 17.44 -23.03 0.20
CA PHE A 15 16.50 -22.01 -0.27
C PHE A 15 15.27 -22.76 -0.80
N VAL A 16 14.34 -23.10 0.08
CA VAL A 16 12.99 -23.48 -0.32
C VAL A 16 12.36 -22.21 -0.88
N LEU A 17 12.47 -22.05 -2.20
CA LEU A 17 11.68 -21.09 -2.96
C LEU A 17 10.22 -21.52 -2.84
N ASN A 18 9.52 -20.97 -1.86
CA ASN A 18 8.08 -21.13 -1.72
C ASN A 18 7.40 -20.20 -2.74
N THR A 19 7.56 -20.54 -4.03
CA THR A 19 7.04 -19.77 -5.16
C THR A 19 5.51 -19.70 -5.21
N ALA A 20 4.82 -20.58 -4.49
CA ALA A 20 3.36 -20.58 -4.41
C ALA A 20 2.80 -19.47 -3.52
N SER A 21 3.56 -18.98 -2.53
CA SER A 21 3.08 -17.94 -1.59
C SER A 21 3.18 -16.52 -2.14
N VAL A 22 4.02 -16.28 -3.16
CA VAL A 22 4.31 -14.93 -3.68
C VAL A 22 3.14 -14.35 -4.49
N GLN A 23 2.34 -15.19 -5.13
CA GLN A 23 1.17 -14.71 -5.90
C GLN A 23 -0.01 -14.29 -5.01
N ALA A 24 -0.09 -14.80 -3.79
CA ALA A 24 -1.18 -14.50 -2.85
C ALA A 24 -0.93 -13.23 -2.01
N GLN A 25 0.30 -12.72 -1.94
CA GLN A 25 0.62 -11.53 -1.15
C GLN A 25 0.01 -10.27 -1.77
N SER A 26 -0.63 -9.45 -0.94
CA SER A 26 -1.14 -8.14 -1.37
C SER A 26 0.01 -7.14 -1.62
N ILE A 27 -0.26 -6.04 -2.32
CA ILE A 27 0.73 -4.97 -2.47
C ILE A 27 1.11 -4.42 -1.09
N GLU A 28 0.14 -4.32 -0.19
CA GLU A 28 0.32 -3.85 1.17
C GLU A 28 1.29 -4.72 1.97
N ASP A 29 1.14 -6.04 1.86
CA ASP A 29 2.04 -6.99 2.53
C ASP A 29 3.46 -6.88 1.98
N LEU A 30 3.62 -6.72 0.67
CA LEU A 30 4.91 -6.54 0.04
C LEU A 30 5.58 -5.22 0.46
N LEU A 31 4.82 -4.13 0.57
CA LEU A 31 5.32 -2.85 1.08
C LEU A 31 5.70 -2.92 2.57
N ASN A 32 4.94 -3.66 3.39
CA ASN A 32 5.28 -3.93 4.78
C ASN A 32 6.56 -4.78 4.88
N ASN A 33 6.68 -5.80 4.03
CA ASN A 33 7.88 -6.62 3.96
C ASN A 33 9.11 -5.81 3.56
N ALA A 34 9.00 -4.88 2.58
CA ALA A 34 10.09 -4.00 2.21
C ALA A 34 10.59 -3.18 3.40
N MET A 35 9.69 -2.60 4.20
CA MET A 35 10.06 -1.89 5.43
C MET A 35 10.78 -2.81 6.43
N SER A 36 10.24 -4.00 6.67
CA SER A 36 10.82 -4.98 7.58
C SER A 36 12.21 -5.46 7.12
N MET A 37 12.38 -5.74 5.82
CA MET A 37 13.69 -6.15 5.27
C MET A 37 14.72 -5.04 5.39
N HIS A 38 14.32 -3.78 5.15
CA HIS A 38 15.18 -2.63 5.36
C HIS A 38 15.66 -2.52 6.82
N GLU A 39 14.74 -2.69 7.80
CA GLU A 39 15.07 -2.62 9.23
C GLU A 39 15.99 -3.77 9.69
N LYS A 40 15.89 -4.93 9.05
CA LYS A 40 16.76 -6.09 9.29
C LYS A 40 18.09 -6.03 8.57
N GLY A 41 18.29 -5.08 7.66
CA GLY A 41 19.47 -5.01 6.79
C GLY A 41 19.52 -6.11 5.72
N ASP A 42 18.40 -6.75 5.42
CA ASP A 42 18.29 -7.77 4.37
C ASP A 42 18.13 -7.09 3.00
N LEU A 43 19.26 -6.80 2.36
CA LEU A 43 19.31 -6.09 1.08
C LEU A 43 18.62 -6.87 -0.05
N LYS A 44 18.82 -8.19 -0.10
CA LYS A 44 18.20 -9.03 -1.14
C LYS A 44 16.69 -9.17 -0.94
N GLY A 45 16.26 -9.32 0.30
CA GLY A 45 14.85 -9.33 0.66
C GLY A 45 14.17 -8.01 0.33
N LEU A 46 14.83 -6.88 0.63
CA LEU A 46 14.35 -5.54 0.29
C LEU A 46 14.20 -5.35 -1.23
N GLU A 47 15.25 -5.70 -2.01
CA GLU A 47 15.23 -5.61 -3.47
C GLU A 47 14.07 -6.44 -4.06
N SER A 48 13.92 -7.69 -3.59
CA SER A 48 12.84 -8.57 -4.02
C SER A 48 11.46 -8.03 -3.67
N ALA A 49 11.26 -7.55 -2.45
CA ALA A 49 9.97 -6.99 -2.01
C ALA A 49 9.59 -5.74 -2.82
N LEU A 50 10.55 -4.84 -3.08
CA LEU A 50 10.33 -3.65 -3.93
C LEU A 50 10.02 -4.02 -5.37
N SER A 51 10.71 -5.00 -5.95
CA SER A 51 10.49 -5.49 -7.31
C SER A 51 9.08 -6.07 -7.46
N LEU A 52 8.67 -6.95 -6.55
CA LEU A 52 7.34 -7.55 -6.54
C LEU A 52 6.23 -6.51 -6.31
N SER A 53 6.44 -5.58 -5.36
CA SER A 53 5.51 -4.47 -5.15
C SER A 53 5.33 -3.64 -6.40
N SER A 54 6.44 -3.32 -7.09
CA SER A 54 6.44 -2.54 -8.33
C SER A 54 5.67 -3.24 -9.44
N SER A 55 5.88 -4.55 -9.63
CA SER A 55 5.18 -5.33 -10.66
C SER A 55 3.68 -5.40 -10.41
N LYS A 56 3.27 -5.64 -9.15
CA LYS A 56 1.83 -5.67 -8.80
C LYS A 56 1.19 -4.30 -8.91
N LEU A 57 1.88 -3.24 -8.46
CA LEU A 57 1.40 -1.87 -8.58
C LEU A 57 1.24 -1.45 -10.04
N GLU A 58 2.15 -1.88 -10.91
CA GLU A 58 2.06 -1.63 -12.36
C GLU A 58 0.83 -2.30 -12.98
N SER A 59 0.53 -3.55 -12.59
CA SER A 59 -0.67 -4.25 -13.04
C SER A 59 -1.94 -3.51 -12.57
N GLU A 60 -2.01 -3.13 -11.30
CA GLU A 60 -3.15 -2.40 -10.75
C GLU A 60 -3.31 -1.01 -11.40
N ALA A 61 -2.22 -0.30 -11.64
CA ALA A 61 -2.25 0.99 -12.33
C ALA A 61 -2.75 0.86 -13.78
N LYS A 62 -2.40 -0.22 -14.50
CA LYS A 62 -2.88 -0.48 -15.86
C LYS A 62 -4.38 -0.76 -15.89
N GLU A 63 -4.89 -1.52 -14.93
CA GLU A 63 -6.31 -1.89 -14.83
C GLU A 63 -7.17 -0.74 -14.29
N SER A 64 -6.55 0.23 -13.63
CA SER A 64 -7.24 1.35 -13.02
C SER A 64 -7.89 2.27 -14.06
N LYS A 65 -9.14 2.65 -13.79
CA LYS A 65 -9.90 3.67 -14.54
C LYS A 65 -10.12 4.95 -13.73
N GLY A 66 -9.57 5.02 -12.53
CA GLY A 66 -9.79 6.13 -11.60
C GLY A 66 -8.89 7.35 -11.88
N ASP A 67 -9.26 8.47 -11.28
CA ASP A 67 -8.57 9.77 -11.37
C ASP A 67 -7.12 9.74 -10.83
N PHE A 68 -6.75 8.67 -10.12
CA PHE A 68 -5.43 8.51 -9.50
C PHE A 68 -4.45 7.67 -10.32
N LYS A 69 -4.85 7.18 -11.49
CA LYS A 69 -4.02 6.32 -12.35
C LYS A 69 -2.65 6.94 -12.65
N ASP A 70 -2.62 8.20 -13.11
CA ASP A 70 -1.38 8.86 -13.52
C ASP A 70 -0.46 9.11 -12.31
N LYS A 71 -1.04 9.52 -11.17
CA LYS A 71 -0.30 9.70 -9.93
C LYS A 71 0.24 8.37 -9.39
N LEU A 72 -0.52 7.29 -9.50
CA LEU A 72 -0.10 5.94 -9.12
C LEU A 72 1.05 5.46 -10.01
N THR A 73 0.95 5.69 -11.32
CA THR A 73 2.02 5.39 -12.29
C THR A 73 3.29 6.21 -11.99
N SER A 74 3.14 7.47 -11.63
CA SER A 74 4.29 8.31 -11.21
C SER A 74 4.95 7.78 -9.94
N SER A 75 4.15 7.35 -8.94
CA SER A 75 4.68 6.78 -7.68
C SER A 75 5.39 5.44 -7.89
N LEU A 76 4.98 4.67 -8.90
CA LEU A 76 5.67 3.45 -9.34
C LEU A 76 7.11 3.75 -9.76
N GLY A 77 7.35 4.88 -10.43
CA GLY A 77 8.70 5.35 -10.77
C GLY A 77 9.58 5.51 -9.52
N GLY A 78 9.03 6.05 -8.44
CA GLY A 78 9.72 6.16 -7.15
C GLY A 78 10.10 4.80 -6.55
N LEU A 79 9.19 3.81 -6.57
CA LEU A 79 9.50 2.44 -6.12
C LEU A 79 10.60 1.81 -6.97
N LYS A 80 10.48 1.88 -8.30
CA LYS A 80 11.47 1.31 -9.24
C LYS A 80 12.86 1.92 -9.05
N ALA A 81 12.94 3.22 -8.74
CA ALA A 81 14.21 3.91 -8.47
C ALA A 81 14.91 3.41 -7.18
N LEU A 82 14.15 2.87 -6.21
CA LEU A 82 14.71 2.32 -4.99
C LEU A 82 15.31 0.92 -5.17
N ILE A 83 14.91 0.15 -6.20
CA ILE A 83 15.35 -1.23 -6.41
C ILE A 83 16.88 -1.34 -6.54
N PRO A 84 17.56 -0.60 -7.45
CA PRO A 84 19.01 -0.67 -7.57
C PRO A 84 19.73 -0.16 -6.31
N LEU A 85 19.15 0.81 -5.61
CA LEU A 85 19.71 1.32 -4.36
C LEU A 85 19.60 0.28 -3.23
N ALA A 86 18.55 -0.55 -3.24
CA ALA A 86 18.36 -1.62 -2.27
C ALA A 86 19.47 -2.68 -2.38
N GLY A 87 19.76 -3.14 -3.60
CA GLY A 87 20.85 -4.09 -3.83
C GLY A 87 22.23 -3.57 -3.41
N GLN A 88 22.42 -2.23 -3.42
CA GLN A 88 23.65 -1.56 -3.01
C GLN A 88 23.67 -1.16 -1.52
N GLY A 89 22.61 -1.38 -0.77
CA GLY A 89 22.50 -0.94 0.63
C GLY A 89 22.43 0.59 0.80
N GLN A 90 22.03 1.33 -0.25
CA GLN A 90 22.03 2.79 -0.27
C GLN A 90 20.63 3.41 -0.03
N VAL A 91 19.63 2.58 0.22
CA VAL A 91 18.28 3.05 0.53
C VAL A 91 18.25 3.69 1.91
N LYS A 92 17.92 4.98 1.96
CA LYS A 92 17.69 5.70 3.23
C LYS A 92 16.29 5.40 3.75
N LYS A 93 16.16 5.16 5.07
CA LYS A 93 14.89 4.83 5.73
C LYS A 93 13.79 5.84 5.40
N ASP A 94 14.08 7.14 5.54
CA ASP A 94 13.10 8.20 5.31
C ASP A 94 12.62 8.24 3.85
N GLY A 95 13.55 8.02 2.90
CA GLY A 95 13.22 7.95 1.48
C GLY A 95 12.31 6.77 1.16
N LEU A 96 12.64 5.58 1.67
CA LEU A 96 11.82 4.38 1.53
C LEU A 96 10.43 4.59 2.12
N GLN A 97 10.37 5.08 3.36
CA GLN A 97 9.11 5.33 4.06
C GLN A 97 8.22 6.33 3.31
N LYS A 98 8.81 7.43 2.82
CA LYS A 98 8.07 8.43 2.04
C LYS A 98 7.48 7.83 0.77
N VAL A 99 8.26 7.09 -0.01
CA VAL A 99 7.78 6.44 -1.24
C VAL A 99 6.68 5.43 -0.93
N ILE A 100 6.88 4.54 0.05
CA ILE A 100 5.89 3.54 0.46
C ILE A 100 4.59 4.21 0.93
N ASN A 101 4.66 5.26 1.74
CA ASN A 101 3.49 5.95 2.23
C ASN A 101 2.75 6.70 1.12
N THR A 102 3.47 7.28 0.15
CA THR A 102 2.85 7.87 -1.05
C THR A 102 2.10 6.80 -1.86
N VAL A 103 2.72 5.64 -2.07
CA VAL A 103 2.06 4.51 -2.77
C VAL A 103 0.81 4.05 -2.03
N ARG A 104 0.87 3.85 -0.71
CA ARG A 104 -0.30 3.46 0.09
C ARG A 104 -1.45 4.45 -0.03
N LEU A 105 -1.14 5.74 0.07
CA LEU A 105 -2.13 6.80 -0.03
C LEU A 105 -2.80 6.81 -1.40
N LEU A 106 -2.01 6.75 -2.47
CA LEU A 106 -2.52 6.75 -3.84
C LEU A 106 -3.27 5.45 -4.19
N LEU A 107 -2.80 4.30 -3.71
CA LEU A 107 -3.45 3.01 -3.91
C LEU A 107 -4.83 2.97 -3.25
N GLY A 108 -4.91 3.41 -1.98
CA GLY A 108 -6.18 3.51 -1.27
C GLY A 108 -7.15 4.48 -1.94
N ALA A 109 -6.66 5.66 -2.37
CA ALA A 109 -7.47 6.65 -3.08
C ALA A 109 -7.96 6.13 -4.44
N ASN A 110 -7.09 5.44 -5.19
CA ASN A 110 -7.44 4.86 -6.49
C ASN A 110 -8.55 3.80 -6.38
N ARG A 111 -8.40 2.87 -5.44
CA ARG A 111 -9.41 1.84 -5.17
C ARG A 111 -10.72 2.44 -4.67
N LEU A 112 -10.64 3.43 -3.77
CA LEU A 112 -11.82 4.14 -3.26
C LEU A 112 -12.56 4.87 -4.39
N SER A 113 -11.83 5.53 -5.30
CA SER A 113 -12.41 6.20 -6.48
C SER A 113 -13.15 5.19 -7.37
N GLY A 114 -12.56 4.02 -7.62
CA GLY A 114 -13.20 2.94 -8.37
C GLY A 114 -14.50 2.45 -7.73
N MET A 115 -14.53 2.32 -6.39
CA MET A 115 -15.73 1.91 -5.64
C MET A 115 -16.84 2.97 -5.72
N LEU A 116 -16.51 4.26 -5.66
CA LEU A 116 -17.48 5.34 -5.79
C LEU A 116 -18.10 5.40 -7.18
N GLY A 117 -17.31 5.11 -8.22
CA GLY A 117 -17.79 5.03 -9.61
C GLY A 117 -18.69 3.82 -9.87
N GLY A 118 -18.50 2.71 -9.16
CA GLY A 118 -19.24 1.46 -9.31
C GLY A 118 -20.66 1.42 -8.70
N GLY A 119 -21.08 2.45 -7.99
CA GLY A 119 -22.48 2.69 -7.60
C GLY A 119 -22.96 2.01 -6.31
N ASN A 120 -22.43 0.88 -5.87
CA ASN A 120 -22.91 0.13 -4.70
C ASN A 120 -21.91 0.19 -3.52
N LEU A 121 -22.14 1.14 -2.59
CA LEU A 121 -21.32 1.25 -1.38
C LEU A 121 -21.71 0.21 -0.31
N LEU A 122 -22.98 -0.16 -0.24
CA LEU A 122 -23.51 -1.07 0.79
C LEU A 122 -22.92 -2.47 0.69
N GLY A 123 -22.64 -2.95 -0.54
CA GLY A 123 -22.02 -4.26 -0.77
C GLY A 123 -20.50 -4.28 -0.54
N ASN A 124 -19.86 -3.11 -0.32
CA ASN A 124 -18.40 -2.99 -0.30
C ASN A 124 -17.84 -2.33 0.98
N VAL A 125 -18.59 -2.37 2.07
CA VAL A 125 -18.23 -1.68 3.33
C VAL A 125 -16.84 -2.07 3.85
N ALA A 126 -16.51 -3.36 3.82
CA ALA A 126 -15.19 -3.84 4.23
C ALA A 126 -14.06 -3.26 3.35
N GLY A 127 -14.28 -3.21 2.03
CA GLY A 127 -13.34 -2.60 1.08
C GLY A 127 -13.18 -1.09 1.30
N LEU A 128 -14.26 -0.37 1.60
CA LEU A 128 -14.20 1.06 1.94
C LEU A 128 -13.32 1.30 3.18
N LYS A 129 -13.53 0.53 4.25
CA LYS A 129 -12.71 0.60 5.46
C LYS A 129 -11.25 0.26 5.20
N GLY A 130 -10.99 -0.81 4.45
CA GLY A 130 -9.63 -1.22 4.10
C GLY A 130 -8.87 -0.13 3.34
N ASN A 131 -9.51 0.48 2.34
CA ASN A 131 -8.90 1.55 1.54
C ASN A 131 -8.68 2.83 2.34
N LEU A 132 -9.61 3.23 3.20
CA LEU A 132 -9.41 4.35 4.12
C LEU A 132 -8.28 4.07 5.12
N GLY A 133 -8.19 2.84 5.65
CA GLY A 133 -7.09 2.41 6.51
C GLY A 133 -5.74 2.48 5.80
N LEU A 134 -5.69 2.06 4.54
CA LEU A 134 -4.48 2.16 3.71
C LEU A 134 -4.07 3.63 3.49
N MET A 135 -5.03 4.51 3.21
CA MET A 135 -4.79 5.95 3.09
C MET A 135 -4.31 6.55 4.42
N GLN A 136 -4.85 6.10 5.54
CA GLN A 136 -4.42 6.54 6.88
C GLN A 136 -2.96 6.16 7.15
N LEU A 137 -2.53 4.95 6.77
CA LEU A 137 -1.12 4.54 6.85
C LEU A 137 -0.21 5.40 5.95
N GLY A 138 -0.73 5.84 4.81
CA GLY A 138 0.00 6.63 3.81
C GLY A 138 0.00 8.14 4.07
N MET A 139 -0.88 8.66 4.94
CA MET A 139 -1.09 10.11 5.06
C MET A 139 0.14 10.88 5.55
N SER A 140 1.08 10.22 6.24
CA SER A 140 2.34 10.84 6.67
C SER A 140 3.21 11.31 5.49
N ALA A 141 2.97 10.80 4.27
CA ALA A 141 3.63 11.31 3.06
C ALA A 141 3.29 12.77 2.74
N LEU A 142 2.13 13.27 3.22
CA LEU A 142 1.69 14.65 2.98
C LEU A 142 2.35 15.66 3.92
N GLY A 143 2.86 15.21 5.08
CA GLY A 143 3.44 16.06 6.11
C GLY A 143 2.42 16.92 6.89
N GLY A 144 2.78 17.30 8.09
CA GLY A 144 2.19 18.29 8.99
C GLY A 144 0.66 18.49 8.90
N GLN A 145 0.26 19.69 8.53
CA GLN A 145 -1.14 20.12 8.52
C GLN A 145 -2.02 19.32 7.55
N SER A 146 -1.50 18.98 6.36
CA SER A 146 -2.24 18.19 5.37
C SER A 146 -2.54 16.77 5.86
N SER A 147 -1.61 16.15 6.59
CA SER A 147 -1.82 14.85 7.21
C SER A 147 -2.96 14.91 8.25
N ASN A 148 -2.99 15.93 9.11
CA ASN A 148 -4.04 16.11 10.11
C ASN A 148 -5.41 16.35 9.48
N GLN A 149 -5.49 17.17 8.43
CA GLN A 149 -6.74 17.42 7.70
C GLN A 149 -7.26 16.16 7.03
N LEU A 150 -6.40 15.40 6.36
CA LEU A 150 -6.78 14.12 5.77
C LEU A 150 -7.24 13.13 6.85
N GLY A 151 -6.55 13.05 7.98
CA GLY A 151 -6.93 12.22 9.11
C GLY A 151 -8.34 12.52 9.63
N SER A 152 -8.69 13.80 9.75
CA SER A 152 -10.04 14.24 10.15
C SER A 152 -11.11 13.85 9.13
N LEU A 153 -10.83 14.00 7.82
CA LEU A 153 -11.73 13.59 6.75
C LEU A 153 -11.94 12.07 6.73
N ILE A 154 -10.87 11.29 6.89
CA ILE A 154 -10.93 9.83 6.97
C ILE A 154 -11.75 9.39 8.20
N SER A 155 -11.52 9.99 9.36
CA SER A 155 -12.27 9.67 10.59
C SER A 155 -13.75 9.95 10.42
N SER A 156 -14.11 11.07 9.80
CA SER A 156 -15.51 11.41 9.49
C SER A 156 -16.14 10.38 8.53
N ALA A 157 -15.43 10.00 7.47
CA ALA A 157 -15.89 9.00 6.51
C ALA A 157 -16.05 7.60 7.16
N MET A 158 -15.12 7.21 8.04
CA MET A 158 -15.21 5.95 8.81
C MET A 158 -16.44 5.92 9.72
N GLY A 159 -16.77 7.04 10.39
CA GLY A 159 -17.98 7.18 11.18
C GLY A 159 -19.25 7.01 10.33
N GLY A 160 -19.28 7.60 9.14
CA GLY A 160 -20.36 7.41 8.18
C GLY A 160 -20.50 5.97 7.70
N ILE A 161 -19.40 5.31 7.39
CA ILE A 161 -19.36 3.90 6.98
C ILE A 161 -19.93 3.00 8.08
N GLY A 162 -19.70 3.30 9.37
CA GLY A 162 -20.33 2.59 10.48
C GLY A 162 -21.86 2.61 10.45
N GLN A 163 -22.48 3.62 9.84
CA GLN A 163 -23.93 3.64 9.63
C GLN A 163 -24.35 2.70 8.48
N LEU A 164 -23.52 2.54 7.44
CA LEU A 164 -23.80 1.60 6.35
C LEU A 164 -23.78 0.15 6.85
N GLU A 165 -22.93 -0.18 7.82
CA GLU A 165 -22.86 -1.53 8.42
C GLU A 165 -24.13 -1.96 9.13
N ARG A 166 -24.92 -1.02 9.64
CA ARG A 166 -26.17 -1.33 10.34
C ARG A 166 -27.25 -1.91 9.39
N GLY A 167 -27.06 -1.74 8.08
CA GLY A 167 -27.97 -2.24 7.07
C GLY A 167 -29.34 -1.57 7.06
N GLY A 168 -30.25 -2.10 6.25
CA GLY A 168 -31.66 -1.68 6.20
C GLY A 168 -31.85 -0.23 5.75
N VAL A 169 -32.87 0.43 6.33
CA VAL A 169 -33.24 1.82 6.01
C VAL A 169 -32.14 2.80 6.44
N ALA A 170 -31.52 2.56 7.60
CA ALA A 170 -30.47 3.42 8.14
C ALA A 170 -29.28 3.53 7.16
N ALA A 171 -28.87 2.41 6.59
CA ALA A 171 -27.77 2.37 5.62
C ALA A 171 -28.12 3.11 4.33
N LYS A 172 -29.33 2.92 3.80
CA LYS A 172 -29.81 3.64 2.59
C LYS A 172 -29.85 5.15 2.81
N THR A 173 -30.28 5.60 3.99
CA THR A 173 -30.33 7.03 4.34
C THR A 173 -28.93 7.62 4.52
N ALA A 174 -27.97 6.86 5.05
CA ALA A 174 -26.60 7.30 5.26
C ALA A 174 -25.74 7.31 3.97
N GLU A 175 -26.07 6.48 2.99
CA GLU A 175 -25.24 6.30 1.78
C GLU A 175 -24.90 7.61 1.05
N PRO A 176 -25.82 8.56 0.78
CA PRO A 176 -25.48 9.80 0.11
C PRO A 176 -24.49 10.66 0.90
N ALA A 177 -24.64 10.71 2.23
CA ALA A 177 -23.72 11.45 3.09
C ALA A 177 -22.32 10.81 3.11
N VAL A 178 -22.25 9.48 3.20
CA VAL A 178 -20.99 8.75 3.12
C VAL A 178 -20.31 8.96 1.78
N ARG A 179 -21.05 8.89 0.68
CA ARG A 179 -20.53 9.16 -0.67
C ARG A 179 -19.92 10.55 -0.78
N LYS A 180 -20.58 11.57 -0.21
CA LYS A 180 -20.05 12.94 -0.16
C LYS A 180 -18.77 13.04 0.68
N GLN A 181 -18.72 12.39 1.85
CA GLN A 181 -17.52 12.36 2.71
C GLN A 181 -16.35 11.69 2.01
N LEU A 182 -16.57 10.54 1.37
CA LEU A 182 -15.55 9.82 0.60
C LEU A 182 -15.06 10.66 -0.60
N GLY A 183 -15.96 11.35 -1.30
CA GLY A 183 -15.61 12.32 -2.34
C GLY A 183 -14.70 13.41 -1.80
N GLY A 184 -15.01 13.98 -0.64
CA GLY A 184 -14.17 14.99 0.03
C GLY A 184 -12.77 14.49 0.37
N VAL A 185 -12.64 13.23 0.82
CA VAL A 185 -11.34 12.57 1.04
C VAL A 185 -10.54 12.51 -0.27
N LEU A 186 -11.16 12.05 -1.35
CA LEU A 186 -10.48 11.93 -2.67
C LEU A 186 -10.07 13.29 -3.23
N ASP A 187 -10.94 14.28 -3.16
CA ASP A 187 -10.66 15.66 -3.62
C ASP A 187 -9.49 16.26 -2.85
N PHE A 188 -9.43 16.01 -1.54
CA PHE A 188 -8.31 16.46 -0.73
C PHE A 188 -6.99 15.82 -1.17
N VAL A 189 -6.96 14.49 -1.33
CA VAL A 189 -5.75 13.78 -1.78
C VAL A 189 -5.33 14.23 -3.17
N LYS A 190 -6.28 14.43 -4.09
CA LYS A 190 -6.02 14.90 -5.46
C LYS A 190 -5.31 16.26 -5.49
N LYS A 191 -5.60 17.13 -4.52
CA LYS A 191 -5.01 18.47 -4.41
C LYS A 191 -3.70 18.48 -3.63
N ALA A 192 -3.51 17.53 -2.71
CA ALA A 192 -2.39 17.51 -1.78
C ALA A 192 -1.13 16.81 -2.33
N ILE A 193 -1.27 16.02 -3.43
CA ILE A 193 -0.16 15.26 -4.05
C ILE A 193 0.20 15.82 -5.42
#